data_629e38f819fa8b87e27496d9764ccbfc
#
_entry.id   629e38f819fa8b87e27496d9764ccbfc
#
_cell.length_a   1.000
_cell.length_b   1.000
_cell.length_c   1.000
_cell.angle_alpha   90.00
_cell.angle_beta   90.00
_cell.angle_gamma   90.00
#
_symmetry.space_group_name_H-M   'P 1'
#
loop_
_entity.id
_entity.type
_entity.pdbx_description
1 polymer ?
#
loop_
_entity_poly.entity_id
_entity_poly.type
_entity_poly.pdbx_seq_one_letter_code
_entity_poly.pdbx_strand_id
1 'polypeptide(L)'
;EYRRQRQMCIRDRLDSEDGLAIMRHSATHVMAQAVQEVYPNAKLGVGPVIKDGFYYDFQVDKPFTPEDLKDIEKRMQRIIKSSQSFRRRSVTEEEALKEEADQPFKIELIEDKEAHLDPAAATEISEKELSFYDNVDRDGNTVWKDLCRGPHLPHTRFIKAFKIERSAAAYWRGSEKNPTMQRIYGTAWATKEDLKAYQTRLEEAAKRDHRKLGAEMDLFSFPEEIGPGLAVFHPKGAAVINAMEDYSREMHRKHHYSFVQTPHITKGGLYETSGHLHWYKDGMYPPMHLDEEYDADGNITKPGADYYLKPMNCPMHNLIFKPRQRSYRELPLRLFEFGTVYRYEKSGEVHGLTRVRGLTQDDSHIYCTREQMKDELTSLLTFVLNLLKDFGLSLSLIHI
;
A
#
# COMPACT_ATOMS: atom_id res chain seq x y z
N GLU A 1 -25.76 2.19 -18.59
CA GLU A 1 -24.68 2.90 -17.86
C GLU A 1 -24.93 4.40 -17.78
N TYR A 2 -25.30 5.08 -18.84
CA TYR A 2 -25.75 6.48 -18.80
C TYR A 2 -26.94 6.70 -17.84
N ARG A 3 -27.84 5.72 -17.72
CA ARG A 3 -28.89 5.70 -16.67
C ARG A 3 -28.31 5.48 -15.26
N ARG A 4 -27.27 4.64 -15.10
CA ARG A 4 -26.58 4.46 -13.83
C ARG A 4 -25.84 5.73 -13.41
N GLN A 5 -25.13 6.38 -14.33
CA GLN A 5 -24.45 7.65 -14.09
C GLN A 5 -25.42 8.76 -13.68
N ARG A 6 -26.58 8.86 -14.34
CA ARG A 6 -27.66 9.78 -13.92
C ARG A 6 -28.29 9.40 -12.57
N GLN A 7 -28.42 8.11 -12.28
CA GLN A 7 -28.94 7.62 -11.00
C GLN A 7 -27.92 7.79 -9.86
N MET A 8 -26.64 7.61 -10.10
CA MET A 8 -25.58 7.88 -9.13
C MET A 8 -25.52 9.38 -8.80
N CYS A 9 -25.50 10.26 -9.79
CA CYS A 9 -25.53 11.72 -9.57
C CYS A 9 -26.80 12.25 -8.89
N ILE A 10 -27.90 11.48 -8.88
CA ILE A 10 -29.17 11.85 -8.22
C ILE A 10 -29.25 11.29 -6.80
N ARG A 11 -28.53 10.20 -6.48
CA ARG A 11 -28.61 9.51 -5.19
C ARG A 11 -27.41 9.73 -4.28
N ASP A 12 -26.22 9.93 -4.87
CA ASP A 12 -25.00 10.06 -4.09
C ASP A 12 -24.70 11.54 -3.81
N ARG A 13 -24.45 11.82 -2.55
CA ARG A 13 -23.97 13.14 -2.12
C ARG A 13 -22.48 13.25 -2.44
N LEU A 14 -22.00 14.46 -2.71
CA LEU A 14 -20.57 14.71 -2.97
C LEU A 14 -19.66 14.35 -1.78
N ASP A 15 -20.22 14.24 -0.59
CA ASP A 15 -19.55 13.87 0.66
C ASP A 15 -19.66 12.38 0.98
N SER A 16 -20.33 11.57 0.14
CA SER A 16 -20.30 10.11 0.22
C SER A 16 -18.98 9.56 -0.33
N GLU A 17 -18.63 8.33 0.03
CA GLU A 17 -17.42 7.65 -0.45
C GLU A 17 -17.39 7.58 -1.99
N ASP A 18 -18.47 7.14 -2.62
CA ASP A 18 -18.61 7.09 -4.08
C ASP A 18 -18.58 8.48 -4.70
N GLY A 19 -19.26 9.46 -4.09
CA GLY A 19 -19.25 10.85 -4.55
C GLY A 19 -17.85 11.47 -4.52
N LEU A 20 -17.08 11.21 -3.47
CA LEU A 20 -15.68 11.63 -3.37
C LEU A 20 -14.80 10.93 -4.42
N ALA A 21 -15.00 9.62 -4.65
CA ALA A 21 -14.24 8.89 -5.66
C ALA A 21 -14.50 9.46 -7.08
N ILE A 22 -15.77 9.72 -7.43
CA ILE A 22 -16.13 10.34 -8.72
C ILE A 22 -15.57 11.75 -8.85
N MET A 23 -15.59 12.53 -7.76
CA MET A 23 -15.03 13.89 -7.75
C MET A 23 -13.51 13.86 -7.92
N ARG A 24 -12.79 12.95 -7.26
CA ARG A 24 -11.35 12.74 -7.39
C ARG A 24 -11.00 12.29 -8.80
N HIS A 25 -11.75 11.37 -9.37
CA HIS A 25 -11.59 10.95 -10.76
C HIS A 25 -11.82 12.09 -11.75
N SER A 26 -12.82 12.93 -11.53
CA SER A 26 -13.04 14.13 -12.36
C SER A 26 -11.93 15.17 -12.17
N ALA A 27 -11.33 15.26 -10.98
CA ALA A 27 -10.20 16.13 -10.72
C ALA A 27 -8.93 15.64 -11.42
N THR A 28 -8.75 14.32 -11.65
CA THR A 28 -7.62 13.80 -12.44
C THR A 28 -7.69 14.28 -13.88
N HIS A 29 -8.87 14.26 -14.51
CA HIS A 29 -9.05 14.79 -15.87
C HIS A 29 -8.79 16.27 -15.96
N VAL A 30 -9.28 17.05 -14.98
CA VAL A 30 -8.97 18.49 -14.91
C VAL A 30 -7.48 18.74 -14.74
N MET A 31 -6.78 17.91 -13.99
CA MET A 31 -5.33 17.98 -13.83
C MET A 31 -4.61 17.62 -15.13
N ALA A 32 -5.01 16.54 -15.81
CA ALA A 32 -4.41 16.11 -17.05
C ALA A 32 -4.57 17.19 -18.17
N GLN A 33 -5.77 17.78 -18.29
CA GLN A 33 -6.00 18.93 -19.17
C GLN A 33 -5.07 20.09 -18.81
N ALA A 34 -4.98 20.45 -17.53
CA ALA A 34 -4.12 21.55 -17.07
C ALA A 34 -2.64 21.30 -17.34
N VAL A 35 -2.18 20.05 -17.21
CA VAL A 35 -0.80 19.65 -17.54
C VAL A 35 -0.55 19.82 -19.05
N GLN A 36 -1.43 19.33 -19.90
CA GLN A 36 -1.25 19.46 -21.36
C GLN A 36 -1.38 20.91 -21.86
N GLU A 37 -2.10 21.79 -21.15
CA GLU A 37 -2.09 23.22 -21.43
C GLU A 37 -0.74 23.88 -21.14
N VAL A 38 0.04 23.38 -20.17
CA VAL A 38 1.40 23.87 -19.83
C VAL A 38 2.46 23.13 -20.63
N TYR A 39 2.28 21.82 -20.81
CA TYR A 39 3.19 20.89 -21.50
C TYR A 39 2.45 20.18 -22.64
N PRO A 40 2.28 20.81 -23.81
CA PRO A 40 1.49 20.26 -24.91
C PRO A 40 1.97 18.89 -25.42
N ASN A 41 3.25 18.58 -25.23
CA ASN A 41 3.87 17.32 -25.64
C ASN A 41 3.78 16.22 -24.56
N ALA A 42 3.22 16.51 -23.38
CA ALA A 42 3.07 15.52 -22.31
C ALA A 42 2.21 14.35 -22.77
N LYS A 43 2.75 13.13 -22.65
CA LYS A 43 2.01 11.90 -22.95
C LYS A 43 1.28 11.43 -21.71
N LEU A 44 0.04 11.04 -21.91
CA LEU A 44 -0.88 10.61 -20.84
C LEU A 44 -0.68 9.13 -20.55
N GLY A 45 -0.52 8.81 -19.26
CA GLY A 45 -0.55 7.44 -18.75
C GLY A 45 -1.93 7.08 -18.19
N VAL A 46 -1.99 6.82 -16.89
CA VAL A 46 -3.22 6.45 -16.14
C VAL A 46 -3.46 7.40 -14.97
N GLY A 47 -4.74 7.58 -14.61
CA GLY A 47 -5.18 8.51 -13.58
C GLY A 47 -6.13 7.92 -12.53
N PRO A 48 -5.73 6.89 -11.76
CA PRO A 48 -6.62 6.27 -10.79
C PRO A 48 -6.84 7.11 -9.55
N VAL A 49 -7.98 6.85 -8.91
CA VAL A 49 -8.31 7.36 -7.57
C VAL A 49 -7.62 6.49 -6.53
N ILE A 50 -7.10 7.14 -5.49
CA ILE A 50 -6.54 6.51 -4.30
C ILE A 50 -7.30 6.93 -3.05
N LYS A 51 -7.03 6.33 -1.90
CA LYS A 51 -7.80 6.48 -0.65
C LYS A 51 -8.23 7.91 -0.32
N ASP A 52 -7.30 8.86 -0.25
CA ASP A 52 -7.59 10.25 0.13
C ASP A 52 -7.29 11.25 -1.02
N GLY A 53 -7.12 10.75 -2.25
CA GLY A 53 -6.71 11.58 -3.36
C GLY A 53 -6.79 10.86 -4.71
N PHE A 54 -5.93 11.29 -5.59
CA PHE A 54 -5.76 10.77 -6.93
C PHE A 54 -4.34 11.02 -7.41
N TYR A 55 -3.95 10.36 -8.49
CA TYR A 55 -2.74 10.73 -9.22
C TYR A 55 -2.97 10.63 -10.73
N TYR A 56 -2.03 11.16 -11.50
CA TYR A 56 -1.95 10.94 -12.93
C TYR A 56 -0.50 10.83 -13.35
N ASP A 57 -0.21 9.88 -14.24
CA ASP A 57 1.13 9.62 -14.77
C ASP A 57 1.32 10.31 -16.11
N PHE A 58 2.43 11.04 -16.24
CA PHE A 58 2.79 11.77 -17.44
C PHE A 58 4.20 11.40 -17.90
N GLN A 59 4.40 11.21 -19.17
CA GLN A 59 5.74 11.25 -19.73
C GLN A 59 6.02 12.66 -20.22
N VAL A 60 7.06 13.26 -19.66
CA VAL A 60 7.54 14.63 -19.97
C VAL A 60 9.07 14.64 -20.09
N ASP A 61 9.61 15.59 -20.82
CA ASP A 61 11.06 15.72 -21.06
C ASP A 61 11.85 16.09 -19.81
N LYS A 62 11.23 16.79 -18.86
CA LYS A 62 11.84 17.25 -17.61
C LYS A 62 10.91 17.00 -16.44
N PRO A 63 11.43 16.64 -15.26
CA PRO A 63 10.63 16.52 -14.04
C PRO A 63 9.91 17.83 -13.70
N PHE A 64 8.69 17.72 -13.14
CA PHE A 64 7.93 18.87 -12.67
C PHE A 64 8.60 19.51 -11.47
N THR A 65 8.75 20.82 -11.52
CA THR A 65 9.22 21.65 -10.40
C THR A 65 8.04 22.07 -9.49
N PRO A 66 8.31 22.53 -8.26
CA PRO A 66 7.27 23.10 -7.39
C PRO A 66 6.53 24.30 -8.02
N GLU A 67 7.19 25.07 -8.86
CA GLU A 67 6.61 26.19 -9.61
C GLU A 67 5.62 25.69 -10.67
N ASP A 68 5.98 24.64 -11.40
CA ASP A 68 5.10 23.98 -12.38
C ASP A 68 3.82 23.47 -11.71
N LEU A 69 3.94 22.82 -10.56
CA LEU A 69 2.77 22.34 -9.82
C LEU A 69 1.82 23.47 -9.40
N LYS A 70 2.38 24.64 -8.99
CA LYS A 70 1.57 25.82 -8.70
C LYS A 70 0.86 26.37 -9.92
N ASP A 71 1.50 26.32 -11.07
CA ASP A 71 0.93 26.81 -12.34
C ASP A 71 -0.16 25.89 -12.85
N ILE A 72 0.06 24.58 -12.77
CA ILE A 72 -0.93 23.57 -13.07
C ILE A 72 -2.16 23.73 -12.13
N GLU A 73 -1.96 23.94 -10.82
CA GLU A 73 -3.06 24.16 -9.87
C GLU A 73 -3.88 25.41 -10.21
N LYS A 74 -3.25 26.51 -10.62
CA LYS A 74 -3.94 27.72 -11.09
C LYS A 74 -4.76 27.44 -12.36
N ARG A 75 -4.24 26.64 -13.29
CA ARG A 75 -4.96 26.26 -14.50
C ARG A 75 -6.15 25.38 -14.18
N MET A 76 -6.00 24.40 -13.33
CA MET A 76 -7.12 23.62 -12.81
C MET A 76 -8.23 24.51 -12.25
N GLN A 77 -7.88 25.54 -11.45
CA GLN A 77 -8.84 26.50 -10.93
C GLN A 77 -9.60 27.25 -12.03
N ARG A 78 -8.93 27.60 -13.14
CA ARG A 78 -9.59 28.25 -14.30
C ARG A 78 -10.53 27.29 -15.02
N ILE A 79 -10.08 26.05 -15.25
CA ILE A 79 -10.91 25.00 -15.89
C ILE A 79 -12.16 24.73 -15.05
N ILE A 80 -12.04 24.62 -13.72
CA ILE A 80 -13.18 24.44 -12.82
C ILE A 80 -14.14 25.63 -12.88
N LYS A 81 -13.64 26.86 -12.90
CA LYS A 81 -14.46 28.07 -13.01
C LYS A 81 -15.15 28.19 -14.35
N SER A 82 -14.58 27.69 -15.45
CA SER A 82 -15.21 27.69 -16.76
C SER A 82 -16.44 26.78 -16.82
N SER A 83 -16.58 25.87 -15.86
CA SER A 83 -17.75 24.96 -15.73
C SER A 83 -17.94 24.07 -16.96
N GLN A 84 -16.87 23.42 -17.41
CA GLN A 84 -16.93 22.44 -18.49
C GLN A 84 -17.79 21.24 -18.07
N SER A 85 -18.52 20.65 -19.01
CA SER A 85 -19.28 19.40 -18.79
C SER A 85 -18.45 18.21 -19.24
N PHE A 86 -18.59 17.08 -18.54
CA PHE A 86 -18.04 15.80 -18.95
C PHE A 86 -19.05 15.05 -19.80
N ARG A 87 -18.67 14.73 -21.04
CA ARG A 87 -19.52 14.00 -21.98
C ARG A 87 -18.87 12.67 -22.34
N ARG A 88 -19.53 11.57 -21.99
CA ARG A 88 -19.10 10.23 -22.39
C ARG A 88 -19.54 9.94 -23.81
N ARG A 89 -18.67 9.34 -24.60
CA ARG A 89 -18.97 8.71 -25.89
C ARG A 89 -18.30 7.35 -26.00
N SER A 90 -19.04 6.39 -26.51
CA SER A 90 -18.51 5.06 -26.83
C SER A 90 -17.85 5.11 -28.22
N VAL A 91 -16.76 4.39 -28.38
CA VAL A 91 -15.99 4.34 -29.61
C VAL A 91 -15.60 2.91 -29.93
N THR A 92 -15.33 2.64 -31.21
CA THR A 92 -14.70 1.41 -31.65
C THR A 92 -13.21 1.44 -31.37
N GLU A 93 -12.55 0.27 -31.40
CA GLU A 93 -11.09 0.17 -31.22
C GLU A 93 -10.35 0.96 -32.30
N GLU A 94 -10.80 0.88 -33.56
CA GLU A 94 -10.21 1.62 -34.68
C GLU A 94 -10.31 3.16 -34.49
N GLU A 95 -11.47 3.64 -34.02
CA GLU A 95 -11.66 5.06 -33.71
C GLU A 95 -10.77 5.48 -32.53
N ALA A 96 -10.67 4.66 -31.48
CA ALA A 96 -9.85 4.95 -30.32
C ALA A 96 -8.35 5.03 -30.70
N LEU A 97 -7.82 4.06 -31.42
CA LEU A 97 -6.43 4.07 -31.90
C LEU A 97 -6.11 5.27 -32.78
N LYS A 98 -7.05 5.68 -33.63
CA LYS A 98 -6.90 6.88 -34.48
C LYS A 98 -6.89 8.16 -33.65
N GLU A 99 -7.75 8.25 -32.64
CA GLU A 99 -7.84 9.43 -31.79
C GLU A 99 -6.68 9.58 -30.81
N GLU A 100 -6.08 8.46 -30.38
CA GLU A 100 -4.93 8.39 -29.46
C GLU A 100 -3.60 8.20 -30.19
N ALA A 101 -3.53 8.44 -31.51
CA ALA A 101 -2.33 8.20 -32.32
C ALA A 101 -1.05 8.85 -31.76
N ASP A 102 -1.18 9.95 -31.02
CA ASP A 102 -0.07 10.66 -30.36
C ASP A 102 0.16 10.23 -28.89
N GLN A 103 -0.61 9.27 -28.37
CA GLN A 103 -0.56 8.85 -26.96
C GLN A 103 -0.14 7.37 -26.84
N PRO A 104 1.17 7.07 -26.83
CA PRO A 104 1.67 5.69 -26.94
C PRO A 104 1.18 4.80 -25.78
N PHE A 105 1.04 5.34 -24.58
CA PHE A 105 0.57 4.55 -23.42
C PHE A 105 -0.92 4.24 -23.49
N LYS A 106 -1.73 5.12 -24.10
CA LYS A 106 -3.16 4.85 -24.35
C LYS A 106 -3.32 3.81 -25.46
N ILE A 107 -2.50 3.84 -26.50
CA ILE A 107 -2.46 2.80 -27.54
C ILE A 107 -2.14 1.44 -26.89
N GLU A 108 -1.07 1.35 -26.08
CA GLU A 108 -0.71 0.13 -25.37
C GLU A 108 -1.88 -0.42 -24.54
N LEU A 109 -2.61 0.45 -23.83
CA LEU A 109 -3.78 0.02 -23.03
C LEU A 109 -4.93 -0.48 -23.90
N ILE A 110 -5.15 0.10 -25.09
CA ILE A 110 -6.21 -0.34 -26.02
C ILE A 110 -5.88 -1.70 -26.61
N GLU A 111 -4.62 -1.93 -26.99
CA GLU A 111 -4.15 -3.17 -27.61
C GLU A 111 -4.01 -4.34 -26.60
N ASP A 112 -3.73 -4.04 -25.32
CA ASP A 112 -3.61 -5.04 -24.26
C ASP A 112 -4.98 -5.46 -23.74
N LYS A 113 -5.47 -6.62 -24.20
CA LYS A 113 -6.79 -7.15 -23.83
C LYS A 113 -6.93 -7.48 -22.32
N GLU A 114 -5.80 -7.61 -21.61
CA GLU A 114 -5.78 -7.89 -20.18
C GLU A 114 -5.55 -6.62 -19.34
N ALA A 115 -5.33 -5.46 -19.96
CA ALA A 115 -5.07 -4.22 -19.23
C ALA A 115 -6.17 -3.84 -18.23
N HIS A 116 -7.43 -4.24 -18.48
CA HIS A 116 -8.55 -4.03 -17.56
C HIS A 116 -8.39 -4.76 -16.21
N LEU A 117 -7.51 -5.75 -16.12
CA LEU A 117 -7.18 -6.49 -14.88
C LEU A 117 -6.17 -5.72 -14.01
N ASP A 118 -5.43 -4.78 -14.58
CA ASP A 118 -4.54 -3.90 -13.83
C ASP A 118 -5.35 -2.85 -13.05
N PRO A 119 -5.28 -2.81 -11.71
CA PRO A 119 -6.03 -1.84 -10.91
C PRO A 119 -5.78 -0.37 -11.30
N ALA A 120 -4.58 -0.04 -11.79
CA ALA A 120 -4.25 1.33 -12.22
C ALA A 120 -4.89 1.67 -13.57
N ALA A 121 -4.97 0.71 -14.49
CA ALA A 121 -5.56 0.88 -15.81
C ALA A 121 -7.08 0.64 -15.85
N ALA A 122 -7.66 0.04 -14.81
CA ALA A 122 -9.09 -0.28 -14.73
C ALA A 122 -10.02 0.94 -14.78
N THR A 123 -9.49 2.15 -14.58
CA THR A 123 -10.22 3.42 -14.76
C THR A 123 -10.28 3.86 -16.21
N GLU A 124 -9.33 3.44 -17.04
CA GLU A 124 -9.20 3.85 -18.43
C GLU A 124 -10.02 2.98 -19.37
N ILE A 125 -9.96 1.67 -19.19
CA ILE A 125 -10.57 0.67 -20.09
C ILE A 125 -11.50 -0.29 -19.37
N SER A 126 -12.44 -0.90 -20.12
CA SER A 126 -13.30 -1.99 -19.65
C SER A 126 -13.26 -3.16 -20.64
N GLU A 127 -13.55 -4.37 -20.14
CA GLU A 127 -13.59 -5.60 -20.94
C GLU A 127 -14.55 -5.52 -22.16
N LYS A 128 -15.61 -4.71 -22.06
CA LYS A 128 -16.74 -4.74 -23.00
C LYS A 128 -16.84 -3.54 -23.94
N GLU A 129 -16.23 -2.41 -23.59
CA GLU A 129 -16.51 -1.16 -24.29
C GLU A 129 -15.38 -0.15 -24.06
N LEU A 130 -14.90 0.46 -25.15
CA LEU A 130 -14.02 1.62 -25.09
C LEU A 130 -14.84 2.89 -25.09
N SER A 131 -14.43 3.86 -24.28
CA SER A 131 -15.11 5.15 -24.19
C SER A 131 -14.14 6.27 -23.93
N PHE A 132 -14.48 7.44 -24.44
CA PHE A 132 -13.84 8.71 -24.11
C PHE A 132 -14.74 9.55 -23.22
N TYR A 133 -14.12 10.36 -22.41
CA TYR A 133 -14.77 11.49 -21.77
C TYR A 133 -14.20 12.78 -22.35
N ASP A 134 -15.09 13.53 -22.98
CA ASP A 134 -14.79 14.86 -23.53
C ASP A 134 -15.11 15.92 -22.48
N ASN A 135 -14.17 16.83 -22.23
CA ASN A 135 -14.41 18.07 -21.52
C ASN A 135 -14.97 19.09 -22.51
N VAL A 136 -16.21 19.51 -22.29
CA VAL A 136 -16.97 20.35 -23.23
C VAL A 136 -17.23 21.71 -22.60
N ASP A 137 -16.91 22.78 -23.33
CA ASP A 137 -17.15 24.16 -22.91
C ASP A 137 -18.64 24.55 -22.94
N ARG A 138 -18.96 25.82 -22.61
CA ARG A 138 -20.35 26.32 -22.59
C ARG A 138 -20.95 26.47 -23.99
N ASP A 139 -20.11 26.56 -25.00
CA ASP A 139 -20.53 26.72 -26.40
C ASP A 139 -20.70 25.34 -27.07
N GLY A 140 -20.41 24.26 -26.35
CA GLY A 140 -20.57 22.88 -26.81
C GLY A 140 -19.34 22.31 -27.53
N ASN A 141 -18.21 23.00 -27.52
CA ASN A 141 -16.97 22.52 -28.13
C ASN A 141 -16.22 21.60 -27.19
N THR A 142 -15.69 20.50 -27.71
CA THR A 142 -14.72 19.65 -26.99
C THR A 142 -13.40 20.39 -26.88
N VAL A 143 -12.99 20.71 -25.66
CA VAL A 143 -11.74 21.43 -25.37
C VAL A 143 -10.61 20.51 -24.93
N TRP A 144 -10.98 19.32 -24.45
CA TRP A 144 -10.03 18.27 -24.08
C TRP A 144 -10.75 16.92 -24.01
N LYS A 145 -10.00 15.82 -24.15
CA LYS A 145 -10.55 14.47 -24.09
C LYS A 145 -9.54 13.49 -23.51
N ASP A 146 -10.03 12.38 -22.96
CA ASP A 146 -9.20 11.26 -22.51
C ASP A 146 -9.93 9.93 -22.67
N LEU A 147 -9.19 8.87 -22.94
CA LEU A 147 -9.69 7.49 -22.87
C LEU A 147 -10.02 7.17 -21.43
N CYS A 148 -11.29 6.88 -21.12
CA CYS A 148 -11.71 6.68 -19.77
C CYS A 148 -13.04 5.94 -19.67
N ARG A 149 -13.16 5.06 -18.69
CA ARG A 149 -14.39 4.33 -18.38
C ARG A 149 -15.40 5.19 -17.59
N GLY A 150 -14.92 6.15 -16.82
CA GLY A 150 -15.73 6.92 -15.88
C GLY A 150 -16.09 6.14 -14.61
N PRO A 151 -17.08 6.59 -13.85
CA PRO A 151 -17.91 7.79 -14.08
C PRO A 151 -17.24 9.11 -13.71
N HIS A 152 -17.79 10.21 -14.20
CA HIS A 152 -17.39 11.58 -13.87
C HIS A 152 -18.56 12.42 -13.34
N LEU A 153 -18.23 13.54 -12.69
CA LEU A 153 -19.20 14.57 -12.33
C LEU A 153 -19.86 15.17 -13.59
N PRO A 154 -21.08 15.73 -13.49
CA PRO A 154 -21.71 16.39 -14.63
C PRO A 154 -20.93 17.60 -15.15
N HIS A 155 -20.28 18.34 -14.25
CA HIS A 155 -19.52 19.55 -14.57
C HIS A 155 -18.31 19.72 -13.64
N THR A 156 -17.22 20.29 -14.16
CA THR A 156 -16.00 20.58 -13.39
C THR A 156 -16.24 21.47 -12.17
N ARG A 157 -17.25 22.35 -12.19
CA ARG A 157 -17.61 23.25 -11.07
C ARG A 157 -18.01 22.52 -9.77
N PHE A 158 -18.30 21.22 -9.83
CA PHE A 158 -18.61 20.43 -8.64
C PHE A 158 -17.35 19.97 -7.88
N ILE A 159 -16.17 20.17 -8.44
CA ILE A 159 -14.90 20.01 -7.72
C ILE A 159 -14.74 21.25 -6.83
N LYS A 160 -15.12 21.12 -5.55
CA LYS A 160 -15.26 22.26 -4.62
C LYS A 160 -13.95 22.67 -3.99
N ALA A 161 -13.16 21.71 -3.55
CA ALA A 161 -11.89 21.92 -2.89
C ALA A 161 -10.89 20.86 -3.35
N PHE A 162 -9.72 21.28 -3.81
CA PHE A 162 -8.67 20.39 -4.27
C PHE A 162 -7.29 21.02 -4.00
N LYS A 163 -6.27 20.17 -4.02
CA LYS A 163 -4.87 20.57 -3.89
C LYS A 163 -4.01 19.63 -4.71
N ILE A 164 -3.02 20.18 -5.41
CA ILE A 164 -1.89 19.40 -5.92
C ILE A 164 -0.88 19.29 -4.77
N GLU A 165 -0.42 18.07 -4.49
CA GLU A 165 0.44 17.81 -3.33
C GLU A 165 1.91 17.75 -3.70
N ARG A 166 2.27 16.88 -4.65
CA ARG A 166 3.66 16.62 -5.03
C ARG A 166 3.74 15.92 -6.39
N SER A 167 4.95 15.89 -6.95
CA SER A 167 5.33 14.99 -8.03
C SER A 167 6.36 13.97 -7.56
N ALA A 168 6.41 12.83 -8.23
CA ALA A 168 7.40 11.78 -8.03
C ALA A 168 7.67 11.05 -9.34
N ALA A 169 8.88 10.49 -9.48
CA ALA A 169 9.15 9.53 -10.55
C ALA A 169 8.39 8.22 -10.28
N ALA A 170 7.90 7.60 -11.33
CA ALA A 170 7.25 6.30 -11.32
C ALA A 170 7.64 5.54 -12.58
N TYR A 171 7.57 4.21 -12.56
CA TYR A 171 7.75 3.41 -13.77
C TYR A 171 6.38 3.06 -14.35
N TRP A 172 6.26 3.13 -15.68
CA TRP A 172 5.04 2.71 -16.35
C TRP A 172 4.65 1.28 -15.95
N ARG A 173 3.41 1.08 -15.52
CA ARG A 173 2.88 -0.21 -15.01
C ARG A 173 3.77 -0.84 -13.93
N GLY A 174 4.47 -0.03 -13.13
CA GLY A 174 5.25 -0.47 -11.97
C GLY A 174 6.53 -1.27 -12.29
N SER A 175 6.94 -1.40 -13.53
CA SER A 175 8.12 -2.16 -13.93
C SER A 175 9.31 -1.25 -14.23
N GLU A 176 10.46 -1.50 -13.56
CA GLU A 176 11.72 -0.78 -13.79
C GLU A 176 12.26 -0.91 -15.23
N LYS A 177 11.75 -1.89 -16.00
CA LYS A 177 12.10 -2.09 -17.41
C LYS A 177 11.34 -1.16 -18.36
N ASN A 178 10.27 -0.53 -17.88
CA ASN A 178 9.41 0.33 -18.63
C ASN A 178 9.84 1.81 -18.52
N PRO A 179 9.36 2.70 -19.40
CA PRO A 179 9.67 4.13 -19.34
C PRO A 179 9.38 4.76 -18.00
N THR A 180 10.22 5.71 -17.61
CA THR A 180 10.00 6.52 -16.42
C THR A 180 8.94 7.58 -16.68
N MET A 181 7.94 7.63 -15.83
CA MET A 181 6.85 8.61 -15.82
C MET A 181 7.08 9.64 -14.71
N GLN A 182 6.44 10.79 -14.83
CA GLN A 182 6.28 11.76 -13.76
C GLN A 182 4.84 11.67 -13.25
N ARG A 183 4.69 11.27 -11.99
CA ARG A 183 3.40 11.12 -11.32
C ARG A 183 3.10 12.37 -10.52
N ILE A 184 1.96 13.02 -10.78
CA ILE A 184 1.47 14.13 -9.95
C ILE A 184 0.38 13.61 -9.04
N TYR A 185 0.52 13.84 -7.75
CA TYR A 185 -0.47 13.52 -6.73
C TYR A 185 -1.32 14.75 -6.41
N GLY A 186 -2.61 14.52 -6.23
CA GLY A 186 -3.55 15.52 -5.79
C GLY A 186 -4.63 14.94 -4.88
N THR A 187 -5.39 15.82 -4.25
CA THR A 187 -6.53 15.47 -3.41
C THR A 187 -7.72 16.36 -3.72
N ALA A 188 -8.95 15.83 -3.56
CA ALA A 188 -10.16 16.62 -3.69
C ALA A 188 -11.20 16.22 -2.63
N TRP A 189 -11.92 17.23 -2.14
CA TRP A 189 -12.82 17.14 -1.00
C TRP A 189 -14.14 17.89 -1.26
N ALA A 190 -15.20 17.46 -0.60
CA ALA A 190 -16.55 18.05 -0.75
C ALA A 190 -16.59 19.51 -0.32
N THR A 191 -15.81 19.89 0.69
CA THR A 191 -15.72 21.25 1.24
C THR A 191 -14.29 21.72 1.42
N LYS A 192 -14.10 23.02 1.58
CA LYS A 192 -12.78 23.60 1.92
C LYS A 192 -12.37 23.25 3.35
N GLU A 193 -13.33 23.10 4.22
CA GLU A 193 -13.16 22.70 5.60
C GLU A 193 -12.59 21.28 5.68
N ASP A 194 -13.12 20.33 4.89
CA ASP A 194 -12.60 18.94 4.80
C ASP A 194 -11.17 18.92 4.26
N LEU A 195 -10.89 19.70 3.21
CA LEU A 195 -9.54 19.82 2.67
C LEU A 195 -8.57 20.38 3.73
N LYS A 196 -8.97 21.39 4.49
CA LYS A 196 -8.16 21.96 5.56
C LYS A 196 -7.93 20.95 6.68
N ALA A 197 -8.97 20.23 7.09
CA ALA A 197 -8.85 19.17 8.10
C ALA A 197 -7.86 18.07 7.66
N TYR A 198 -7.93 17.65 6.38
CA TYR A 198 -6.99 16.72 5.79
C TYR A 198 -5.55 17.25 5.83
N GLN A 199 -5.32 18.50 5.40
CA GLN A 199 -4.00 19.13 5.43
C GLN A 199 -3.44 19.23 6.86
N THR A 200 -4.26 19.65 7.82
CA THR A 200 -3.88 19.68 9.25
C THR A 200 -3.49 18.29 9.74
N ARG A 201 -4.26 17.25 9.36
CA ARG A 201 -3.94 15.86 9.70
C ARG A 201 -2.57 15.43 9.15
N LEU A 202 -2.25 15.79 7.91
CA LEU A 202 -0.95 15.50 7.30
C LEU A 202 0.19 16.26 7.99
N GLU A 203 0.00 17.54 8.33
CA GLU A 203 0.98 18.34 9.08
C GLU A 203 1.25 17.75 10.46
N GLU A 204 0.20 17.34 11.17
CA GLU A 204 0.33 16.68 12.47
C GLU A 204 1.00 15.30 12.34
N ALA A 205 0.68 14.54 11.30
CA ALA A 205 1.35 13.27 11.03
C ALA A 205 2.85 13.46 10.74
N ALA A 206 3.21 14.49 9.97
CA ALA A 206 4.61 14.81 9.69
C ALA A 206 5.40 15.23 10.95
N LYS A 207 4.75 15.95 11.88
CA LYS A 207 5.36 16.28 13.19
C LYS A 207 5.62 15.05 14.06
N ARG A 208 4.80 14.00 13.89
CA ARG A 208 4.86 12.73 14.63
C ARG A 208 5.59 11.62 13.87
N ASP A 209 6.27 11.95 12.78
CA ASP A 209 7.05 10.95 12.03
C ASP A 209 8.12 10.36 12.95
N HIS A 210 8.02 9.03 13.17
CA HIS A 210 8.93 8.31 14.05
C HIS A 210 10.39 8.43 13.65
N ARG A 211 10.71 8.60 12.36
CA ARG A 211 12.09 8.78 11.87
C ARG A 211 12.67 10.11 12.34
N LYS A 212 11.85 11.17 12.32
CA LYS A 212 12.21 12.48 12.83
C LYS A 212 12.36 12.45 14.34
N LEU A 213 11.34 11.97 15.04
CA LEU A 213 11.36 11.87 16.51
C LEU A 213 12.45 10.93 16.99
N GLY A 214 12.69 9.82 16.30
CA GLY A 214 13.75 8.87 16.62
C GLY A 214 15.14 9.50 16.61
N ALA A 215 15.43 10.34 15.60
CA ALA A 215 16.68 11.07 15.50
C ALA A 215 16.77 12.20 16.55
N GLU A 216 15.73 13.04 16.67
CA GLU A 216 15.71 14.17 17.61
C GLU A 216 15.80 13.74 19.08
N MET A 217 15.20 12.62 19.45
CA MET A 217 15.19 12.09 20.81
C MET A 217 16.30 11.07 21.09
N ASP A 218 17.09 10.72 20.08
CA ASP A 218 18.16 9.71 20.17
C ASP A 218 17.62 8.32 20.59
N LEU A 219 16.57 7.85 19.86
CA LEU A 219 15.91 6.59 20.19
C LEU A 219 16.48 5.40 19.40
N PHE A 220 16.76 5.57 18.10
CA PHE A 220 17.29 4.54 17.22
C PHE A 220 17.96 5.14 16.00
N SER A 221 18.73 4.31 15.32
CA SER A 221 19.38 4.63 14.04
C SER A 221 19.36 3.44 13.09
N PHE A 222 19.68 3.70 11.82
CA PHE A 222 19.89 2.69 10.77
C PHE A 222 21.31 2.87 10.20
N PRO A 223 22.35 2.33 10.85
CA PRO A 223 23.73 2.43 10.37
C PRO A 223 23.88 1.72 9.02
N GLU A 224 24.63 2.35 8.09
CA GLU A 224 24.89 1.79 6.76
C GLU A 224 25.64 0.46 6.84
N GLU A 225 26.52 0.32 7.83
CA GLU A 225 27.34 -0.86 8.09
C GLU A 225 26.52 -2.12 8.42
N ILE A 226 25.34 -1.95 8.98
CA ILE A 226 24.42 -3.06 9.31
C ILE A 226 23.53 -3.37 8.12
N GLY A 227 23.23 -2.36 7.30
CA GLY A 227 22.37 -2.47 6.14
C GLY A 227 20.93 -2.01 6.38
N PRO A 228 20.16 -1.81 5.29
CA PRO A 228 18.85 -1.20 5.34
C PRO A 228 17.82 -2.10 6.04
N GLY A 229 16.91 -1.49 6.82
CA GLY A 229 15.82 -2.18 7.50
C GLY A 229 16.22 -2.96 8.74
N LEU A 230 17.39 -2.70 9.29
CA LEU A 230 17.88 -3.26 10.56
C LEU A 230 18.13 -2.11 11.53
N ALA A 231 17.19 -1.88 12.46
CA ALA A 231 17.27 -0.80 13.42
C ALA A 231 18.21 -1.13 14.59
N VAL A 232 19.02 -0.14 14.98
CA VAL A 232 19.78 -0.17 16.24
C VAL A 232 19.09 0.76 17.22
N PHE A 233 18.61 0.22 18.33
CA PHE A 233 17.98 1.01 19.38
C PHE A 233 19.02 1.51 20.38
N HIS A 234 19.02 2.81 20.62
CA HIS A 234 19.88 3.50 21.58
C HIS A 234 19.31 3.34 22.99
N PRO A 235 20.02 3.70 24.07
CA PRO A 235 19.57 3.46 25.43
C PRO A 235 18.18 3.95 25.76
N LYS A 236 17.79 5.13 25.27
CA LYS A 236 16.45 5.66 25.45
C LYS A 236 15.37 4.87 24.71
N GLY A 237 15.66 4.48 23.46
CA GLY A 237 14.77 3.65 22.65
C GLY A 237 14.63 2.25 23.23
N ALA A 238 15.74 1.64 23.69
CA ALA A 238 15.72 0.36 24.37
C ALA A 238 14.91 0.40 25.67
N ALA A 239 14.99 1.49 26.44
CA ALA A 239 14.15 1.66 27.61
C ALA A 239 12.64 1.70 27.29
N VAL A 240 12.26 2.35 26.18
CA VAL A 240 10.87 2.35 25.71
C VAL A 240 10.43 0.94 25.33
N ILE A 241 11.24 0.22 24.53
CA ILE A 241 10.92 -1.17 24.14
C ILE A 241 10.76 -2.04 25.36
N ASN A 242 11.69 -2.01 26.32
CA ASN A 242 11.62 -2.81 27.54
C ASN A 242 10.34 -2.52 28.33
N ALA A 243 9.95 -1.25 28.46
CA ALA A 243 8.72 -0.89 29.13
C ALA A 243 7.46 -1.42 28.42
N MET A 244 7.46 -1.39 27.07
CA MET A 244 6.37 -1.96 26.28
C MET A 244 6.32 -3.49 26.40
N GLU A 245 7.49 -4.14 26.35
CA GLU A 245 7.57 -5.61 26.53
C GLU A 245 7.14 -6.04 27.92
N ASP A 246 7.55 -5.34 28.98
CA ASP A 246 7.15 -5.64 30.34
C ASP A 246 5.64 -5.51 30.54
N TYR A 247 5.05 -4.47 29.99
CA TYR A 247 3.59 -4.30 29.98
C TYR A 247 2.89 -5.44 29.20
N SER A 248 3.33 -5.73 27.96
CA SER A 248 2.79 -6.82 27.15
C SER A 248 2.95 -8.17 27.87
N ARG A 249 4.10 -8.43 28.51
CA ARG A 249 4.39 -9.63 29.29
C ARG A 249 3.41 -9.80 30.47
N GLU A 250 3.12 -8.71 31.20
CA GLU A 250 2.16 -8.72 32.28
C GLU A 250 0.75 -9.03 31.77
N MET A 251 0.33 -8.40 30.68
CA MET A 251 -0.99 -8.62 30.08
C MET A 251 -1.16 -10.06 29.59
N HIS A 252 -0.15 -10.63 28.93
CA HIS A 252 -0.19 -12.03 28.49
C HIS A 252 -0.28 -13.01 29.70
N ARG A 253 0.43 -12.74 30.79
CA ARG A 253 0.31 -13.55 32.02
C ARG A 253 -1.12 -13.52 32.59
N LYS A 254 -1.75 -12.34 32.64
CA LYS A 254 -3.15 -12.18 33.11
C LYS A 254 -4.14 -12.97 32.24
N HIS A 255 -3.83 -13.13 30.95
CA HIS A 255 -4.65 -13.89 30.00
C HIS A 255 -4.21 -15.36 29.84
N HIS A 256 -3.38 -15.87 30.76
CA HIS A 256 -2.96 -17.27 30.85
C HIS A 256 -2.17 -17.78 29.66
N TYR A 257 -1.32 -16.93 29.04
CA TYR A 257 -0.36 -17.36 28.04
C TYR A 257 0.88 -17.98 28.67
N SER A 258 1.36 -19.07 28.08
CA SER A 258 2.61 -19.73 28.43
C SER A 258 3.75 -19.20 27.60
N PHE A 259 4.81 -18.72 28.27
CA PHE A 259 5.96 -18.14 27.59
C PHE A 259 6.87 -19.23 27.03
N VAL A 260 7.29 -19.05 25.80
CA VAL A 260 8.23 -19.90 25.09
C VAL A 260 9.34 -19.06 24.47
N GLN A 261 10.40 -19.69 24.01
CA GLN A 261 11.48 -19.05 23.29
C GLN A 261 11.99 -20.01 22.21
N THR A 262 12.12 -19.52 20.98
CA THR A 262 12.50 -20.32 19.83
C THR A 262 13.76 -19.78 19.16
N PRO A 263 14.61 -20.65 18.53
CA PRO A 263 15.82 -20.22 17.86
C PRO A 263 15.51 -19.38 16.61
N HIS A 264 16.50 -18.55 16.21
CA HIS A 264 16.37 -17.67 15.06
C HIS A 264 16.62 -18.38 13.73
N ILE A 265 17.33 -19.50 13.76
CA ILE A 265 17.72 -20.29 12.59
C ILE A 265 17.22 -21.72 12.72
N THR A 266 16.91 -22.35 11.59
CA THR A 266 16.50 -23.76 11.53
C THR A 266 16.82 -24.39 10.19
N LYS A 267 16.87 -25.74 10.16
CA LYS A 267 17.05 -26.52 8.92
C LYS A 267 15.87 -26.31 7.96
N GLY A 268 16.19 -26.29 6.66
CA GLY A 268 15.23 -26.07 5.57
C GLY A 268 14.04 -27.03 5.55
N GLY A 269 14.23 -28.30 5.97
CA GLY A 269 13.15 -29.29 5.99
C GLY A 269 11.93 -28.91 6.86
N LEU A 270 12.11 -28.06 7.87
CA LEU A 270 10.97 -27.52 8.63
C LEU A 270 10.12 -26.60 7.75
N TYR A 271 10.77 -25.77 6.93
CA TYR A 271 10.10 -24.83 6.03
C TYR A 271 9.54 -25.47 4.78
N GLU A 272 10.09 -26.61 4.34
CA GLU A 272 9.48 -27.50 3.33
C GLU A 272 8.16 -28.08 3.87
N THR A 273 8.21 -28.68 5.07
CA THR A 273 7.04 -29.29 5.72
C THR A 273 5.92 -28.28 5.96
N SER A 274 6.26 -27.07 6.38
CA SER A 274 5.29 -26.00 6.66
C SER A 274 4.88 -25.17 5.43
N GLY A 275 5.44 -25.47 4.25
CA GLY A 275 5.12 -24.80 2.98
C GLY A 275 5.75 -23.42 2.79
N HIS A 276 6.55 -22.93 3.73
CA HIS A 276 7.16 -21.59 3.63
C HIS A 276 8.07 -21.45 2.43
N LEU A 277 8.87 -22.45 2.09
CA LEU A 277 9.74 -22.44 0.90
C LEU A 277 8.97 -22.44 -0.41
N HIS A 278 7.70 -22.81 -0.39
CA HIS A 278 6.84 -22.77 -1.56
C HIS A 278 6.13 -21.42 -1.73
N TRP A 279 5.58 -20.86 -0.63
CA TRP A 279 4.73 -19.67 -0.69
C TRP A 279 5.45 -18.37 -0.37
N TYR A 280 6.57 -18.40 0.42
CA TYR A 280 7.24 -17.21 0.96
C TYR A 280 8.72 -17.14 0.60
N LYS A 281 9.21 -17.96 -0.32
CA LYS A 281 10.64 -18.07 -0.68
C LYS A 281 11.27 -16.73 -1.00
N ASP A 282 10.58 -15.88 -1.76
CA ASP A 282 11.07 -14.56 -2.19
C ASP A 282 11.21 -13.56 -1.03
N GLY A 283 10.47 -13.77 0.06
CA GLY A 283 10.53 -12.99 1.29
C GLY A 283 11.45 -13.57 2.36
N MET A 284 12.15 -14.66 2.09
CA MET A 284 13.10 -15.28 3.00
C MET A 284 14.54 -14.93 2.62
N TYR A 285 15.40 -14.74 3.64
CA TYR A 285 16.83 -14.65 3.39
C TYR A 285 17.36 -15.94 2.74
N PRO A 286 18.36 -15.84 1.85
CA PRO A 286 19.01 -17.03 1.28
C PRO A 286 19.53 -17.96 2.37
N PRO A 287 19.56 -19.28 2.14
CA PRO A 287 20.04 -20.22 3.13
C PRO A 287 21.54 -20.05 3.40
N MET A 288 21.93 -20.40 4.62
CA MET A 288 23.30 -20.69 4.99
C MET A 288 23.54 -22.18 4.82
N HIS A 289 24.48 -22.54 3.98
CA HIS A 289 24.83 -23.95 3.77
C HIS A 289 25.91 -24.36 4.77
N LEU A 290 25.63 -25.31 5.64
CA LEU A 290 26.47 -25.70 6.78
C LEU A 290 26.65 -27.23 6.84
N ASP A 291 27.66 -27.63 7.61
CA ASP A 291 27.95 -29.04 7.96
C ASP A 291 28.32 -29.93 6.77
N GLU A 292 28.87 -29.39 5.70
CA GLU A 292 29.44 -30.14 4.58
C GLU A 292 30.84 -30.61 4.94
N GLU A 293 31.12 -31.91 4.71
CA GLU A 293 32.42 -32.52 5.00
C GLU A 293 33.06 -33.00 3.70
N TYR A 294 34.37 -32.80 3.59
CA TYR A 294 35.18 -33.15 2.41
C TYR A 294 36.28 -34.16 2.79
N ASP A 295 36.64 -35.04 1.85
CA ASP A 295 37.86 -35.86 1.96
C ASP A 295 39.13 -35.10 1.60
N ALA A 296 40.29 -35.79 1.69
CA ALA A 296 41.59 -35.20 1.36
C ALA A 296 41.70 -34.79 -0.14
N ASP A 297 40.91 -35.38 -0.99
CA ASP A 297 40.86 -35.14 -2.44
C ASP A 297 39.83 -34.08 -2.84
N GLY A 298 39.09 -33.50 -1.86
CA GLY A 298 38.10 -32.43 -2.06
C GLY A 298 36.72 -32.94 -2.49
N ASN A 299 36.45 -34.24 -2.37
CA ASN A 299 35.10 -34.76 -2.63
C ASN A 299 34.21 -34.66 -1.40
N ILE A 300 32.92 -34.38 -1.61
CA ILE A 300 31.96 -34.30 -0.52
C ILE A 300 31.74 -35.69 0.07
N THR A 301 32.13 -35.88 1.33
CA THR A 301 31.90 -37.12 2.09
C THR A 301 30.61 -37.10 2.85
N LYS A 302 30.14 -35.89 3.20
CA LYS A 302 28.84 -35.68 3.82
C LYS A 302 28.20 -34.42 3.24
N PRO A 303 27.01 -34.51 2.67
CA PRO A 303 26.30 -33.33 2.17
C PRO A 303 25.94 -32.40 3.31
N GLY A 304 26.09 -31.09 3.08
CA GLY A 304 25.69 -30.06 4.01
C GLY A 304 24.15 -29.96 4.14
N ALA A 305 23.75 -29.05 4.99
CA ALA A 305 22.33 -28.74 5.18
C ALA A 305 22.08 -27.24 5.08
N ASP A 306 20.97 -26.88 4.49
CA ASP A 306 20.53 -25.48 4.41
C ASP A 306 19.84 -25.06 5.70
N TYR A 307 20.31 -23.96 6.27
CA TYR A 307 19.72 -23.29 7.42
C TYR A 307 19.19 -21.93 7.00
N TYR A 308 18.03 -21.58 7.49
CA TYR A 308 17.34 -20.31 7.19
C TYR A 308 17.11 -19.48 8.44
N LEU A 309 17.18 -18.16 8.31
CA LEU A 309 16.60 -17.24 9.29
C LEU A 309 15.07 -17.37 9.27
N LYS A 310 14.43 -17.40 10.44
CA LYS A 310 12.98 -17.57 10.54
C LYS A 310 12.23 -16.32 10.05
N PRO A 311 11.32 -16.44 9.07
CA PRO A 311 10.43 -15.36 8.66
C PRO A 311 9.19 -15.24 9.55
N MET A 312 8.87 -16.31 10.28
CA MET A 312 7.71 -16.46 11.18
C MET A 312 8.03 -17.42 12.31
N ASN A 313 7.32 -17.31 13.43
CA ASN A 313 7.50 -18.17 14.61
C ASN A 313 6.62 -19.43 14.56
N CYS A 314 5.57 -19.45 13.70
CA CYS A 314 4.57 -20.51 13.64
C CYS A 314 5.13 -21.94 13.58
N PRO A 315 6.13 -22.28 12.71
CA PRO A 315 6.65 -23.63 12.64
C PRO A 315 7.29 -24.11 13.92
N MET A 316 7.96 -23.19 14.66
CA MET A 316 8.62 -23.52 15.91
C MET A 316 7.61 -23.77 17.04
N HIS A 317 6.56 -22.96 17.15
CA HIS A 317 5.49 -23.19 18.11
C HIS A 317 4.80 -24.54 17.87
N ASN A 318 4.61 -24.94 16.62
CA ASN A 318 4.09 -26.26 16.27
C ASN A 318 5.04 -27.40 16.72
N LEU A 319 6.35 -27.19 16.71
CA LEU A 319 7.32 -28.14 17.26
C LEU A 319 7.24 -28.25 18.79
N ILE A 320 6.77 -27.20 19.49
CA ILE A 320 6.50 -27.29 20.94
C ILE A 320 5.22 -28.06 21.22
N PHE A 321 4.23 -27.96 20.33
CA PHE A 321 2.96 -28.68 20.46
C PHE A 321 3.09 -30.18 20.14
N LYS A 322 3.83 -30.53 19.08
CA LYS A 322 3.90 -31.87 18.45
C LYS A 322 4.52 -33.00 19.30
N PRO A 323 5.57 -32.80 20.15
CA PRO A 323 6.41 -33.92 20.63
C PRO A 323 5.73 -34.90 21.59
N ARG A 324 4.61 -34.54 22.19
CA ARG A 324 3.89 -35.41 23.14
C ARG A 324 2.41 -35.51 22.82
N GLN A 325 1.82 -36.66 23.17
CA GLN A 325 0.36 -36.77 23.19
C GLN A 325 -0.21 -35.82 24.23
N ARG A 326 -1.21 -35.04 23.84
CA ARG A 326 -1.89 -34.08 24.68
C ARG A 326 -3.32 -34.50 24.93
N SER A 327 -3.79 -34.32 26.16
CA SER A 327 -5.22 -34.44 26.42
C SER A 327 -5.96 -33.22 25.91
N TYR A 328 -7.18 -33.42 25.38
CA TYR A 328 -8.07 -32.31 25.03
C TYR A 328 -8.37 -31.39 26.22
N ARG A 329 -8.18 -31.89 27.45
CA ARG A 329 -8.33 -31.11 28.70
C ARG A 329 -7.20 -30.11 28.92
N GLU A 330 -6.10 -30.22 28.23
CA GLU A 330 -5.00 -29.24 28.24
C GLU A 330 -5.29 -28.05 27.32
N LEU A 331 -6.37 -28.11 26.52
CA LEU A 331 -6.78 -27.04 25.62
C LEU A 331 -7.80 -26.11 26.27
N PRO A 332 -7.78 -24.82 26.01
CA PRO A 332 -6.90 -24.15 25.07
C PRO A 332 -5.46 -24.00 25.60
N LEU A 333 -4.46 -24.26 24.74
CA LEU A 333 -3.05 -23.98 25.03
C LEU A 333 -2.64 -22.71 24.29
N ARG A 334 -2.22 -21.70 25.03
CA ARG A 334 -1.80 -20.40 24.48
C ARG A 334 -0.29 -20.25 24.67
N LEU A 335 0.46 -20.28 23.58
CA LEU A 335 1.91 -20.05 23.56
C LEU A 335 2.22 -18.64 23.16
N PHE A 336 3.23 -18.02 23.76
CA PHE A 336 3.63 -16.63 23.52
C PHE A 336 5.14 -16.49 23.57
N GLU A 337 5.71 -15.71 22.65
CA GLU A 337 7.10 -15.25 22.73
C GLU A 337 7.26 -13.82 22.18
N PHE A 338 8.29 -13.10 22.66
CA PHE A 338 8.85 -11.99 21.90
C PHE A 338 9.74 -12.57 20.81
N GLY A 339 9.13 -12.89 19.68
CA GLY A 339 9.77 -13.62 18.59
C GLY A 339 10.39 -12.68 17.56
N THR A 340 11.72 -12.69 17.47
CA THR A 340 12.41 -11.95 16.41
C THR A 340 12.36 -12.74 15.11
N VAL A 341 11.89 -12.11 14.04
CA VAL A 341 11.77 -12.68 12.70
C VAL A 341 12.51 -11.82 11.67
N TYR A 342 12.88 -12.44 10.54
CA TYR A 342 13.69 -11.81 9.51
C TYR A 342 13.03 -11.98 8.15
N ARG A 343 12.84 -10.88 7.42
CA ARG A 343 12.19 -10.87 6.10
C ARG A 343 13.09 -10.18 5.09
N TYR A 344 13.29 -10.83 3.95
CA TYR A 344 14.10 -10.27 2.86
C TYR A 344 13.28 -9.25 2.07
N GLU A 345 13.05 -8.08 2.69
CA GLU A 345 12.36 -6.96 2.04
C GLU A 345 13.29 -6.33 0.99
N LYS A 346 12.75 -5.97 -0.18
CA LYS A 346 13.51 -5.26 -1.21
C LYS A 346 13.96 -3.89 -0.69
N SER A 347 15.13 -3.44 -1.12
CA SER A 347 15.72 -2.18 -0.62
C SER A 347 14.80 -0.97 -0.80
N GLY A 348 14.07 -0.88 -1.92
CA GLY A 348 13.11 0.21 -2.20
C GLY A 348 11.82 0.16 -1.38
N GLU A 349 11.55 -0.93 -0.67
CA GLU A 349 10.33 -1.12 0.12
C GLU A 349 10.54 -0.84 1.61
N VAL A 350 11.80 -0.83 2.08
CA VAL A 350 12.14 -0.58 3.48
C VAL A 350 11.82 0.86 3.85
N HIS A 351 11.11 1.06 4.98
CA HIS A 351 10.67 2.39 5.40
C HIS A 351 10.63 2.52 6.93
N GLY A 352 11.62 3.21 7.49
CA GLY A 352 11.75 3.46 8.93
C GLY A 352 11.56 2.18 9.76
N LEU A 353 10.74 2.25 10.81
CA LEU A 353 10.34 1.10 11.64
C LEU A 353 9.07 0.39 11.14
N THR A 354 8.39 0.94 10.12
CA THR A 354 7.11 0.39 9.64
C THR A 354 7.28 -0.76 8.66
N ARG A 355 8.39 -0.80 7.93
CA ARG A 355 8.75 -1.92 7.06
C ARG A 355 10.24 -2.19 7.16
N VAL A 356 10.59 -3.24 7.87
CA VAL A 356 11.95 -3.59 8.29
C VAL A 356 12.31 -5.01 7.87
N ARG A 357 13.61 -5.31 7.88
CA ARG A 357 14.15 -6.65 7.59
C ARG A 357 14.30 -7.54 8.82
N GLY A 358 14.33 -6.95 10.00
CA GLY A 358 14.37 -7.63 11.29
C GLY A 358 13.44 -6.95 12.28
N LEU A 359 12.53 -7.69 12.91
CA LEU A 359 11.58 -7.17 13.90
C LEU A 359 11.27 -8.20 14.98
N THR A 360 10.99 -7.72 16.18
CA THR A 360 10.49 -8.55 17.28
C THR A 360 8.99 -8.34 17.41
N GLN A 361 8.24 -9.43 17.48
CA GLN A 361 6.79 -9.45 17.62
C GLN A 361 6.44 -10.05 18.98
N ASP A 362 5.41 -9.53 19.63
CA ASP A 362 4.68 -10.19 20.70
C ASP A 362 3.73 -11.24 20.11
N ASP A 363 4.31 -12.34 19.63
CA ASP A 363 3.65 -13.34 18.80
C ASP A 363 3.07 -14.48 19.66
N SER A 364 1.87 -14.90 19.32
CA SER A 364 1.19 -15.97 20.05
C SER A 364 0.48 -16.95 19.12
N HIS A 365 0.42 -18.22 19.57
CA HIS A 365 -0.31 -19.30 18.89
C HIS A 365 -1.22 -19.99 19.89
N ILE A 366 -2.51 -20.07 19.55
CA ILE A 366 -3.54 -20.68 20.39
C ILE A 366 -3.98 -22.00 19.77
N TYR A 367 -3.79 -23.08 20.50
CA TYR A 367 -4.25 -24.41 20.15
C TYR A 367 -5.53 -24.70 20.92
N CYS A 368 -6.65 -24.86 20.22
CA CYS A 368 -7.96 -25.07 20.84
C CYS A 368 -8.80 -26.07 20.03
N THR A 369 -9.87 -26.59 20.67
CA THR A 369 -10.88 -27.38 19.93
C THR A 369 -11.76 -26.45 19.09
N ARG A 370 -12.52 -27.04 18.16
CA ARG A 370 -13.45 -26.28 17.32
C ARG A 370 -14.53 -25.57 18.16
N GLU A 371 -14.98 -26.22 19.22
CA GLU A 371 -15.99 -25.69 20.15
C GLU A 371 -15.46 -24.49 20.92
N GLN A 372 -14.18 -24.49 21.30
CA GLN A 372 -13.51 -23.39 22.03
C GLN A 372 -13.18 -22.20 21.14
N MET A 373 -13.12 -22.37 19.80
CA MET A 373 -12.58 -21.38 18.87
C MET A 373 -13.31 -20.03 18.96
N LYS A 374 -14.64 -20.02 19.10
CA LYS A 374 -15.42 -18.78 19.21
C LYS A 374 -15.04 -17.97 20.44
N ASP A 375 -14.92 -18.63 21.58
CA ASP A 375 -14.61 -17.96 22.85
C ASP A 375 -13.16 -17.47 22.86
N GLU A 376 -12.23 -18.26 22.32
CA GLU A 376 -10.83 -17.87 22.17
C GLU A 376 -10.66 -16.65 21.26
N LEU A 377 -11.35 -16.62 20.10
CA LEU A 377 -11.31 -15.46 19.18
C LEU A 377 -11.91 -14.21 19.84
N THR A 378 -13.02 -14.35 20.56
CA THR A 378 -13.64 -13.22 21.28
C THR A 378 -12.71 -12.68 22.37
N SER A 379 -12.09 -13.58 23.13
CA SER A 379 -11.14 -13.23 24.18
C SER A 379 -9.90 -12.54 23.58
N LEU A 380 -9.34 -13.09 22.50
CA LEU A 380 -8.18 -12.54 21.81
C LEU A 380 -8.46 -11.14 21.25
N LEU A 381 -9.59 -10.95 20.58
CA LEU A 381 -9.96 -9.62 20.04
C LEU A 381 -10.10 -8.60 21.15
N THR A 382 -10.76 -8.97 22.27
CA THR A 382 -10.93 -8.08 23.41
C THR A 382 -9.57 -7.72 24.02
N PHE A 383 -8.68 -8.71 24.15
CA PHE A 383 -7.33 -8.52 24.66
C PHE A 383 -6.52 -7.55 23.78
N VAL A 384 -6.48 -7.79 22.46
CA VAL A 384 -5.73 -6.96 21.51
C VAL A 384 -6.27 -5.53 21.47
N LEU A 385 -7.60 -5.34 21.44
CA LEU A 385 -8.21 -4.02 21.44
C LEU A 385 -7.89 -3.22 22.71
N ASN A 386 -7.90 -3.87 23.87
CA ASN A 386 -7.55 -3.22 25.13
C ASN A 386 -6.07 -2.84 25.16
N LEU A 387 -5.17 -3.74 24.77
CA LEU A 387 -3.74 -3.49 24.71
C LEU A 387 -3.42 -2.30 23.80
N LEU A 388 -3.98 -2.25 22.60
CA LEU A 388 -3.79 -1.15 21.68
C LEU A 388 -4.37 0.17 22.20
N LYS A 389 -5.53 0.13 22.84
CA LYS A 389 -6.14 1.30 23.50
C LYS A 389 -5.24 1.91 24.57
N ASP A 390 -4.57 1.07 25.36
CA ASP A 390 -3.65 1.52 26.41
C ASP A 390 -2.41 2.22 25.84
N PHE A 391 -2.02 1.89 24.57
CA PHE A 391 -1.01 2.64 23.81
C PHE A 391 -1.57 3.85 23.04
N GLY A 392 -2.84 4.22 23.25
CA GLY A 392 -3.48 5.34 22.56
C GLY A 392 -3.88 5.05 21.11
N LEU A 393 -3.84 3.78 20.69
CA LEU A 393 -4.21 3.34 19.34
C LEU A 393 -5.66 2.84 19.36
N SER A 394 -6.60 3.66 18.88
CA SER A 394 -7.99 3.22 18.68
C SER A 394 -8.10 2.53 17.32
N LEU A 395 -8.29 1.20 17.31
CA LEU A 395 -8.60 0.44 16.09
C LEU A 395 -10.10 0.50 15.80
N SER A 396 -10.42 0.90 14.57
CA SER A 396 -11.75 0.67 14.02
C SER A 396 -11.72 -0.61 13.19
N LEU A 397 -12.54 -1.59 13.54
CA LEU A 397 -12.71 -2.82 12.77
C LEU A 397 -13.21 -2.58 11.33
N ILE A 398 -13.76 -1.39 11.06
CA ILE A 398 -14.18 -0.97 9.71
C ILE A 398 -12.97 -0.74 8.79
N HIS A 399 -11.79 -0.48 9.36
CA HIS A 399 -10.57 -0.20 8.59
C HIS A 399 -9.67 -1.44 8.42
N ILE A 400 -10.07 -2.56 8.97
CA ILE A 400 -9.41 -3.85 8.79
C ILE A 400 -10.10 -4.65 7.69
#